data_d036b11f6b97720b76204f3807da7ac2
#
_entry.id   d036b11f6b97720b76204f3807da7ac2
#
_cell.length_a   1.000
_cell.length_b   1.000
_cell.length_c   1.000
_cell.angle_alpha   90.00
_cell.angle_beta   90.00
_cell.angle_gamma   90.00
#
_symmetry.space_group_name_H-M   'P 1'
#
loop_
_entity.id
_entity.type
_entity.pdbx_description
1 polymer ?
#
loop_
_entity_poly.entity_id
_entity_poly.type
_entity_poly.pdbx_seq_one_letter_code
_entity_poly.pdbx_strand_id
1 'polypeptide(L)'
;MNKTNFVDIILQKSNSQPDKIILKDRWKNWTWYDLLSSSFEYTELIRKNFHRQNVSAIPILVGRSGESVAAIIGTIMAGHTFAPISHNQPSIRIKNIINFLNLDKVLSGLHTSEKKPHKLQLVELAENNISGKQNQKPKNNQLLYLLFTSGSTGKPKGVLCSSQNILNTLIWSKQYLNWNKTDVMGCVTQFSFDISLFDFFTMLYYDIPLAILDNTSNADDTLEQISKFKVTSIFSVPAFFSQFTSQKFIKKIAGTKLRRIIAGGDFFPPKHTSFWLKNFSKISIYNVWGPTETSIVNTMHKITESDFGKIKRGDYTSIGKSHPLMPLVLCNTKNEVITKPKEIGELVVLGKSVSVGYFNDPNETQKKYFIFDGRPAFKTGDLGYRDKNNNFYITGRNDNIVKIHGYRIDLNEVEKTISHLPNVYATSVLVHKHSNSHKELWAAIELEKTESKLNIFQIKKKLRALLPNYMVPKRLFVIPKIPLTPNGKLDKKKVLNYICQNLI
;
A
#
# COMPACT_ATOMS: atom_id res chain seq x y z
N MET A 1 -20.03 2.44 -22.76
CA MET A 1 -18.69 2.92 -22.36
C MET A 1 -17.69 2.02 -23.05
N ASN A 2 -16.91 2.54 -24.00
CA ASN A 2 -15.81 1.80 -24.61
C ASN A 2 -14.90 1.28 -23.48
N LYS A 3 -14.54 -0.01 -23.55
CA LYS A 3 -13.60 -0.62 -22.58
C LYS A 3 -12.26 0.11 -22.71
N THR A 4 -12.03 1.12 -21.87
CA THR A 4 -10.76 1.85 -21.85
C THR A 4 -9.66 0.86 -21.49
N ASN A 5 -8.73 0.66 -22.41
CA ASN A 5 -7.61 -0.26 -22.27
C ASN A 5 -6.35 0.58 -21.97
N PHE A 6 -5.62 0.25 -20.91
CA PHE A 6 -4.38 0.94 -20.56
C PHE A 6 -3.32 0.83 -21.67
N VAL A 7 -3.30 -0.27 -22.40
CA VAL A 7 -2.38 -0.43 -23.54
C VAL A 7 -2.67 0.62 -24.62
N ASP A 8 -3.95 0.81 -24.98
CA ASP A 8 -4.34 1.82 -26.00
C ASP A 8 -3.98 3.23 -25.54
N ILE A 9 -4.19 3.53 -24.23
CA ILE A 9 -3.81 4.82 -23.66
C ILE A 9 -2.30 5.05 -23.79
N ILE A 10 -1.47 4.08 -23.39
CA ILE A 10 -0.01 4.15 -23.43
C ILE A 10 0.45 4.40 -24.89
N LEU A 11 -0.03 3.59 -25.85
CA LEU A 11 0.33 3.73 -27.24
C LEU A 11 -0.12 5.07 -27.85
N GLN A 12 -1.34 5.51 -27.55
CA GLN A 12 -1.83 6.80 -28.01
C GLN A 12 -0.98 7.96 -27.50
N LYS A 13 -0.63 7.95 -26.20
CA LYS A 13 0.16 9.03 -25.58
C LYS A 13 1.58 9.07 -26.12
N SER A 14 2.25 7.91 -26.20
CA SER A 14 3.60 7.83 -26.73
C SER A 14 3.69 8.26 -28.20
N ASN A 15 2.69 7.95 -29.03
CA ASN A 15 2.65 8.39 -30.43
C ASN A 15 2.36 9.89 -30.57
N SER A 16 1.50 10.44 -29.70
CA SER A 16 1.12 11.87 -29.80
C SER A 16 2.12 12.82 -29.18
N GLN A 17 2.91 12.39 -28.20
CA GLN A 17 3.85 13.21 -27.44
C GLN A 17 5.12 12.43 -27.06
N PRO A 18 5.88 11.87 -28.03
CA PRO A 18 7.00 10.96 -27.75
C PRO A 18 8.08 11.61 -26.87
N ASP A 19 8.38 12.87 -27.07
CA ASP A 19 9.46 13.58 -26.36
C ASP A 19 9.03 14.18 -25.02
N LYS A 20 7.74 14.04 -24.63
CA LYS A 20 7.27 14.53 -23.34
C LYS A 20 7.90 13.71 -22.21
N ILE A 21 8.56 14.40 -21.28
CA ILE A 21 9.04 13.79 -20.04
C ILE A 21 7.82 13.40 -19.18
N ILE A 22 7.62 12.09 -19.02
CA ILE A 22 6.50 11.54 -18.27
C ILE A 22 6.91 10.91 -16.94
N LEU A 23 8.19 10.55 -16.80
CA LEU A 23 8.71 9.97 -15.57
C LEU A 23 10.07 10.59 -15.23
N LYS A 24 10.32 10.80 -13.97
CA LYS A 24 11.61 11.29 -13.44
C LYS A 24 12.02 10.40 -12.27
N ASP A 25 13.25 9.95 -12.29
CA ASP A 25 13.87 9.26 -11.16
C ASP A 25 15.23 9.89 -10.83
N ARG A 26 15.99 9.28 -9.92
CA ARG A 26 17.31 9.79 -9.55
C ARG A 26 18.35 9.70 -10.67
N TRP A 27 18.15 8.81 -11.64
CA TRP A 27 19.12 8.50 -12.68
C TRP A 27 18.87 9.30 -13.97
N LYS A 28 17.57 9.40 -14.40
CA LYS A 28 17.25 10.15 -15.62
C LYS A 28 15.82 10.68 -15.67
N ASN A 29 15.57 11.51 -16.67
CA ASN A 29 14.22 11.85 -17.11
C ASN A 29 13.85 10.89 -18.23
N TRP A 30 12.67 10.29 -18.14
CA TRP A 30 12.13 9.37 -19.12
C TRP A 30 11.08 10.07 -19.96
N THR A 31 11.27 10.10 -21.27
CA THR A 31 10.23 10.50 -22.21
C THR A 31 9.23 9.36 -22.41
N TRP A 32 8.09 9.63 -23.04
CA TRP A 32 7.18 8.56 -23.45
C TRP A 32 7.88 7.56 -24.38
N TYR A 33 8.75 8.06 -25.29
CA TYR A 33 9.55 7.22 -26.18
C TYR A 33 10.47 6.28 -25.39
N ASP A 34 11.26 6.81 -24.45
CA ASP A 34 12.17 6.00 -23.63
C ASP A 34 11.41 4.92 -22.86
N LEU A 35 10.31 5.34 -22.21
CA LEU A 35 9.52 4.45 -21.37
C LEU A 35 8.86 3.34 -22.19
N LEU A 36 8.30 3.68 -23.35
CA LEU A 36 7.68 2.71 -24.24
C LEU A 36 8.70 1.77 -24.87
N SER A 37 9.85 2.27 -25.33
CA SER A 37 10.93 1.46 -25.88
C SER A 37 11.39 0.38 -24.89
N SER A 38 11.71 0.80 -23.67
CA SER A 38 12.07 -0.14 -22.59
C SER A 38 10.94 -1.11 -22.25
N SER A 39 9.69 -0.64 -22.28
CA SER A 39 8.52 -1.52 -22.04
C SER A 39 8.35 -2.59 -23.11
N PHE A 40 8.67 -2.30 -24.37
CA PHE A 40 8.67 -3.31 -25.45
C PHE A 40 9.74 -4.38 -25.24
N GLU A 41 10.93 -3.99 -24.80
CA GLU A 41 12.00 -4.93 -24.45
C GLU A 41 11.54 -5.91 -23.35
N TYR A 42 10.90 -5.38 -22.30
CA TYR A 42 10.30 -6.21 -21.26
C TYR A 42 9.15 -7.09 -21.78
N THR A 43 8.34 -6.58 -22.71
CA THR A 43 7.26 -7.37 -23.34
C THR A 43 7.82 -8.61 -24.05
N GLU A 44 8.87 -8.46 -24.84
CA GLU A 44 9.54 -9.57 -25.56
C GLU A 44 10.22 -10.51 -24.57
N LEU A 45 10.88 -9.99 -23.54
CA LEU A 45 11.51 -10.77 -22.49
C LEU A 45 10.49 -11.67 -21.77
N ILE A 46 9.31 -11.12 -21.45
CA ILE A 46 8.22 -11.85 -20.81
C ILE A 46 7.68 -12.93 -21.74
N ARG A 47 7.42 -12.61 -23.01
CA ARG A 47 6.95 -13.58 -24.00
C ARG A 47 7.91 -14.75 -24.16
N LYS A 48 9.22 -14.50 -24.14
CA LYS A 48 10.26 -15.55 -24.23
C LYS A 48 10.33 -16.42 -22.98
N ASN A 49 10.15 -15.85 -21.79
CA ASN A 49 10.44 -16.54 -20.52
C ASN A 49 9.21 -17.05 -19.78
N PHE A 50 8.01 -16.47 -20.02
CA PHE A 50 6.77 -16.78 -19.30
C PHE A 50 5.66 -17.25 -20.26
N HIS A 51 6.01 -18.01 -21.30
CA HIS A 51 5.10 -18.41 -22.38
C HIS A 51 4.17 -19.60 -22.04
N ARG A 52 4.24 -20.18 -20.84
CA ARG A 52 3.34 -21.26 -20.40
C ARG A 52 1.89 -20.76 -20.37
N GLN A 53 0.95 -21.55 -20.91
CA GLN A 53 -0.47 -21.17 -21.07
C GLN A 53 -1.20 -20.82 -19.77
N ASN A 54 -0.64 -21.11 -18.58
CA ASN A 54 -1.27 -20.96 -17.27
C ASN A 54 -0.54 -19.98 -16.32
N VAL A 55 0.19 -19.00 -16.84
CA VAL A 55 0.80 -17.98 -15.97
C VAL A 55 -0.27 -17.00 -15.53
N SER A 56 -0.69 -17.09 -14.27
CA SER A 56 -1.74 -16.25 -13.69
C SER A 56 -1.30 -14.81 -13.47
N ALA A 57 -0.05 -14.61 -13.04
CA ALA A 57 0.56 -13.28 -12.85
C ALA A 57 2.08 -13.36 -12.97
N ILE A 58 2.72 -12.31 -13.47
CA ILE A 58 4.18 -12.19 -13.58
C ILE A 58 4.71 -11.54 -12.31
N PRO A 59 5.50 -12.23 -11.49
CA PRO A 59 6.20 -11.62 -10.36
C PRO A 59 7.31 -10.70 -10.88
N ILE A 60 7.32 -9.44 -10.41
CA ILE A 60 8.30 -8.43 -10.81
C ILE A 60 9.02 -7.93 -9.56
N LEU A 61 10.33 -8.07 -9.49
CA LEU A 61 11.11 -7.35 -8.50
C LEU A 61 11.13 -5.87 -8.87
N VAL A 62 10.63 -5.05 -7.97
CA VAL A 62 10.53 -3.60 -8.17
C VAL A 62 11.39 -2.84 -7.17
N GLY A 63 12.04 -1.80 -7.68
CA GLY A 63 12.77 -0.79 -6.94
C GLY A 63 12.10 0.58 -7.03
N ARG A 64 12.90 1.64 -6.95
CA ARG A 64 12.46 3.03 -7.11
C ARG A 64 13.03 3.65 -8.39
N SER A 65 12.74 3.00 -9.51
CA SER A 65 13.36 3.34 -10.80
C SER A 65 12.36 3.30 -11.95
N GLY A 66 12.71 3.93 -13.05
CA GLY A 66 11.92 3.89 -14.28
C GLY A 66 11.89 2.51 -14.92
N GLU A 67 12.94 1.71 -14.70
CA GLU A 67 12.99 0.29 -15.12
C GLU A 67 11.84 -0.51 -14.49
N SER A 68 11.54 -0.27 -13.21
CA SER A 68 10.39 -0.91 -12.54
C SER A 68 9.07 -0.52 -13.20
N VAL A 69 8.92 0.74 -13.59
CA VAL A 69 7.74 1.23 -14.31
C VAL A 69 7.67 0.61 -15.70
N ALA A 70 8.78 0.55 -16.44
CA ALA A 70 8.85 -0.08 -17.75
C ALA A 70 8.53 -1.58 -17.70
N ALA A 71 9.02 -2.31 -16.69
CA ALA A 71 8.71 -3.72 -16.50
C ALA A 71 7.21 -3.96 -16.20
N ILE A 72 6.58 -3.09 -15.40
CA ILE A 72 5.14 -3.13 -15.15
C ILE A 72 4.35 -2.88 -16.44
N ILE A 73 4.69 -1.83 -17.20
CA ILE A 73 4.05 -1.51 -18.49
C ILE A 73 4.26 -2.66 -19.47
N GLY A 74 5.48 -3.18 -19.61
CA GLY A 74 5.79 -4.31 -20.48
C GLY A 74 4.97 -5.56 -20.15
N THR A 75 4.70 -5.80 -18.86
CA THR A 75 3.84 -6.90 -18.42
C THR A 75 2.38 -6.69 -18.84
N ILE A 76 1.86 -5.47 -18.69
CA ILE A 76 0.52 -5.09 -19.17
C ILE A 76 0.42 -5.27 -20.69
N MET A 77 1.43 -4.84 -21.44
CA MET A 77 1.48 -4.95 -22.90
C MET A 77 1.63 -6.41 -23.38
N ALA A 78 2.28 -7.27 -22.60
CA ALA A 78 2.35 -8.69 -22.86
C ALA A 78 1.00 -9.41 -22.61
N GLY A 79 0.02 -8.72 -22.01
CA GLY A 79 -1.30 -9.26 -21.71
C GLY A 79 -1.33 -10.07 -20.41
N HIS A 80 -0.42 -9.81 -19.48
CA HIS A 80 -0.36 -10.49 -18.19
C HIS A 80 -0.71 -9.57 -17.03
N THR A 81 -1.17 -10.18 -15.94
CA THR A 81 -1.31 -9.54 -14.64
C THR A 81 0.07 -9.34 -14.03
N PHE A 82 0.40 -8.14 -13.53
CA PHE A 82 1.68 -7.93 -12.86
C PHE A 82 1.54 -8.11 -11.34
N ALA A 83 2.57 -8.71 -10.71
CA ALA A 83 2.66 -8.91 -9.27
C ALA A 83 3.95 -8.26 -8.74
N PRO A 84 3.92 -6.98 -8.32
CA PRO A 84 5.12 -6.27 -7.92
C PRO A 84 5.57 -6.69 -6.53
N ILE A 85 6.84 -7.03 -6.39
CA ILE A 85 7.47 -7.48 -5.17
C ILE A 85 8.66 -6.59 -4.87
N SER A 86 8.68 -5.94 -3.69
CA SER A 86 9.85 -5.12 -3.31
C SER A 86 11.11 -5.98 -3.19
N HIS A 87 12.18 -5.57 -3.85
CA HIS A 87 13.51 -6.21 -3.78
C HIS A 87 14.11 -6.19 -2.36
N ASN A 88 13.63 -5.30 -1.49
CA ASN A 88 14.08 -5.19 -0.10
C ASN A 88 13.40 -6.17 0.87
N GLN A 89 12.51 -7.03 0.37
CA GLN A 89 11.93 -8.11 1.18
C GLN A 89 12.95 -9.25 1.37
N PRO A 90 12.81 -10.04 2.46
CA PRO A 90 13.61 -11.23 2.65
C PRO A 90 13.51 -12.18 1.44
N SER A 91 14.65 -12.73 0.96
CA SER A 91 14.67 -13.61 -0.21
C SER A 91 13.76 -14.83 -0.07
N ILE A 92 13.61 -15.36 1.16
CA ILE A 92 12.69 -16.47 1.43
C ILE A 92 11.23 -16.07 1.21
N ARG A 93 10.85 -14.84 1.58
CA ARG A 93 9.48 -14.32 1.36
C ARG A 93 9.23 -14.12 -0.13
N ILE A 94 10.20 -13.58 -0.87
CA ILE A 94 10.11 -13.44 -2.32
C ILE A 94 9.93 -14.82 -2.97
N LYS A 95 10.74 -15.80 -2.57
CA LYS A 95 10.64 -17.19 -3.05
C LYS A 95 9.27 -17.81 -2.76
N ASN A 96 8.73 -17.58 -1.56
CA ASN A 96 7.39 -18.07 -1.20
C ASN A 96 6.29 -17.48 -2.09
N ILE A 97 6.40 -16.19 -2.46
CA ILE A 97 5.48 -15.54 -3.40
C ILE A 97 5.61 -16.14 -4.80
N ILE A 98 6.84 -16.34 -5.29
CA ILE A 98 7.10 -16.95 -6.60
C ILE A 98 6.50 -18.37 -6.64
N ASN A 99 6.74 -19.17 -5.61
CA ASN A 99 6.18 -20.52 -5.49
C ASN A 99 4.64 -20.51 -5.40
N PHE A 100 4.05 -19.52 -4.71
CA PHE A 100 2.60 -19.36 -4.62
C PHE A 100 1.95 -19.05 -5.98
N LEU A 101 2.71 -18.45 -6.89
CA LEU A 101 2.32 -18.23 -8.29
C LEU A 101 2.61 -19.45 -9.19
N ASN A 102 3.09 -20.57 -8.63
CA ASN A 102 3.53 -21.75 -9.36
C ASN A 102 4.64 -21.46 -10.40
N LEU A 103 5.57 -20.58 -10.03
CA LEU A 103 6.71 -20.19 -10.86
C LEU A 103 8.03 -20.48 -10.13
N ASP A 104 9.12 -20.53 -10.89
CA ASP A 104 10.49 -20.73 -10.41
C ASP A 104 11.38 -19.49 -10.57
N LYS A 105 10.91 -18.52 -11.34
CA LYS A 105 11.65 -17.31 -11.72
C LYS A 105 10.84 -16.04 -11.52
N VAL A 106 11.55 -14.91 -11.48
CA VAL A 106 10.99 -13.57 -11.28
C VAL A 106 11.60 -12.59 -12.29
N LEU A 107 10.77 -11.70 -12.85
CA LEU A 107 11.21 -10.63 -13.71
C LEU A 107 11.94 -9.56 -12.88
N SER A 108 13.11 -9.12 -13.32
CA SER A 108 13.83 -8.01 -12.68
C SER A 108 13.45 -6.69 -13.35
N GLY A 109 12.77 -5.82 -12.62
CA GLY A 109 12.53 -4.42 -12.98
C GLY A 109 13.44 -3.48 -12.18
N LEU A 110 14.63 -3.92 -11.81
CA LEU A 110 15.58 -3.16 -11.00
C LEU A 110 16.58 -2.40 -11.90
N HIS A 111 16.91 -1.18 -11.49
CA HIS A 111 18.05 -0.50 -12.06
C HIS A 111 19.35 -1.23 -11.70
N THR A 112 20.38 -1.16 -12.53
CA THR A 112 21.65 -1.89 -12.37
C THR A 112 22.35 -1.61 -11.03
N SER A 113 22.19 -0.41 -10.47
CA SER A 113 22.72 -0.01 -9.17
C SER A 113 21.88 -0.44 -7.95
N GLU A 114 20.69 -1.01 -8.18
CA GLU A 114 19.85 -1.51 -7.08
C GLU A 114 20.27 -2.91 -6.66
N LYS A 115 20.27 -3.15 -5.35
CA LYS A 115 20.71 -4.43 -4.77
C LYS A 115 19.76 -5.55 -5.16
N LYS A 116 20.29 -6.57 -5.82
CA LYS A 116 19.54 -7.77 -6.19
C LYS A 116 19.46 -8.75 -5.02
N PRO A 117 18.31 -9.39 -4.79
CA PRO A 117 18.18 -10.45 -3.80
C PRO A 117 19.01 -11.68 -4.18
N HIS A 118 19.62 -12.32 -3.18
CA HIS A 118 20.42 -13.53 -3.40
C HIS A 118 19.55 -14.79 -3.62
N LYS A 119 20.08 -15.75 -4.38
CA LYS A 119 19.49 -17.09 -4.57
C LYS A 119 18.12 -17.11 -5.24
N LEU A 120 17.85 -16.18 -6.16
CA LEU A 120 16.66 -16.17 -7.00
C LEU A 120 17.05 -16.34 -8.46
N GLN A 121 16.20 -17.00 -9.25
CA GLN A 121 16.35 -17.05 -10.70
C GLN A 121 15.73 -15.79 -11.29
N LEU A 122 16.59 -14.84 -11.70
CA LEU A 122 16.19 -13.56 -12.26
C LEU A 122 16.07 -13.66 -13.79
N VAL A 123 15.05 -13.03 -14.34
CA VAL A 123 14.90 -12.77 -15.76
C VAL A 123 15.16 -11.27 -15.95
N GLU A 124 16.27 -10.94 -16.61
CA GLU A 124 16.79 -9.57 -16.73
C GLU A 124 16.96 -9.17 -18.19
N LEU A 125 16.85 -7.85 -18.47
CA LEU A 125 17.25 -7.31 -19.75
C LEU A 125 18.78 -7.43 -19.90
N ALA A 126 19.25 -7.80 -21.10
CA ALA A 126 20.67 -7.79 -21.42
C ALA A 126 21.12 -6.33 -21.66
N GLU A 127 22.32 -5.97 -21.21
CA GLU A 127 22.84 -4.61 -21.23
C GLU A 127 22.95 -3.97 -22.65
N ASN A 128 22.81 -4.76 -23.73
CA ASN A 128 23.11 -4.32 -25.10
C ASN A 128 22.04 -4.64 -26.16
N ASN A 129 20.79 -4.91 -25.81
CA ASN A 129 19.74 -5.19 -26.81
C ASN A 129 18.74 -4.04 -26.93
N ILE A 130 19.06 -3.02 -27.69
CA ILE A 130 18.15 -1.95 -28.08
C ILE A 130 17.67 -2.21 -29.51
N SER A 131 16.70 -3.10 -29.69
CA SER A 131 15.91 -3.14 -30.92
C SER A 131 14.55 -3.82 -30.72
N GLY A 132 13.75 -3.28 -29.79
CA GLY A 132 12.36 -3.69 -29.64
C GLY A 132 11.50 -3.22 -30.81
N LYS A 133 11.56 -3.91 -31.96
CA LYS A 133 10.58 -3.70 -33.04
C LYS A 133 9.25 -4.30 -32.59
N GLN A 134 8.20 -3.51 -32.76
CA GLN A 134 6.81 -3.88 -32.47
C GLN A 134 6.35 -4.99 -33.44
N ASN A 135 6.64 -6.25 -33.13
CA ASN A 135 6.32 -7.39 -34.01
C ASN A 135 4.94 -8.02 -33.74
N GLN A 136 4.26 -7.69 -32.65
CA GLN A 136 2.93 -8.22 -32.33
C GLN A 136 2.07 -7.18 -31.60
N LYS A 137 0.76 -7.16 -31.92
CA LYS A 137 -0.20 -6.32 -31.19
C LYS A 137 -0.25 -6.72 -29.71
N PRO A 138 -0.25 -5.74 -28.79
CA PRO A 138 -0.42 -6.00 -27.36
C PRO A 138 -1.72 -6.72 -27.05
N LYS A 139 -1.70 -7.65 -26.11
CA LYS A 139 -2.89 -8.39 -25.67
C LYS A 139 -3.62 -7.61 -24.57
N ASN A 140 -4.94 -7.62 -24.61
CA ASN A 140 -5.76 -7.02 -23.56
C ASN A 140 -6.11 -8.06 -22.49
N ASN A 141 -5.77 -7.80 -21.23
CA ASN A 141 -6.20 -8.61 -20.09
C ASN A 141 -7.17 -7.80 -19.22
N GLN A 142 -8.25 -8.43 -18.75
CA GLN A 142 -9.16 -7.81 -17.80
C GLN A 142 -8.55 -7.70 -16.41
N LEU A 143 -7.76 -8.70 -15.98
CA LEU A 143 -7.01 -8.69 -14.73
C LEU A 143 -5.74 -7.86 -14.91
N LEU A 144 -5.46 -6.98 -13.95
CA LEU A 144 -4.40 -5.98 -14.11
C LEU A 144 -3.24 -6.21 -13.16
N TYR A 145 -3.52 -6.31 -11.87
CA TYR A 145 -2.47 -6.51 -10.88
C TYR A 145 -2.87 -7.45 -9.74
N LEU A 146 -1.86 -8.03 -9.13
CA LEU A 146 -1.94 -8.87 -7.94
C LEU A 146 -1.03 -8.28 -6.86
N LEU A 147 -1.62 -7.76 -5.78
CA LEU A 147 -0.88 -7.22 -4.64
C LEU A 147 -0.91 -8.17 -3.45
N PHE A 148 0.24 -8.39 -2.84
CA PHE A 148 0.35 -9.23 -1.65
C PHE A 148 0.21 -8.40 -0.38
N THR A 149 -0.80 -8.73 0.42
CA THR A 149 -1.05 -8.17 1.75
C THR A 149 -0.74 -9.19 2.84
N SER A 150 -0.57 -8.73 4.09
CA SER A 150 -0.45 -9.62 5.24
C SER A 150 -1.72 -10.45 5.43
N GLY A 151 -1.57 -11.73 5.75
CA GLY A 151 -2.68 -12.67 5.85
C GLY A 151 -2.82 -13.31 7.23
N SER A 152 -4.06 -13.49 7.69
CA SER A 152 -4.40 -14.09 8.99
C SER A 152 -3.88 -15.51 9.20
N THR A 153 -3.62 -16.24 8.11
CA THR A 153 -3.07 -17.60 8.12
C THR A 153 -1.55 -17.65 8.24
N GLY A 154 -0.86 -16.49 8.31
CA GLY A 154 0.60 -16.40 8.32
C GLY A 154 1.23 -16.52 6.93
N LYS A 155 0.42 -16.59 5.86
CA LYS A 155 0.87 -16.51 4.46
C LYS A 155 0.34 -15.23 3.83
N PRO A 156 1.11 -14.58 2.92
CA PRO A 156 0.62 -13.41 2.20
C PRO A 156 -0.63 -13.75 1.40
N LYS A 157 -1.64 -12.87 1.41
CA LYS A 157 -2.83 -12.98 0.57
C LYS A 157 -2.63 -12.13 -0.69
N GLY A 158 -2.90 -12.70 -1.85
CA GLY A 158 -2.84 -11.99 -3.11
C GLY A 158 -4.20 -11.37 -3.45
N VAL A 159 -4.30 -10.04 -3.45
CA VAL A 159 -5.53 -9.30 -3.86
C VAL A 159 -5.48 -9.10 -5.37
N LEU A 160 -6.48 -9.64 -6.08
CA LEU A 160 -6.54 -9.61 -7.54
C LEU A 160 -7.47 -8.50 -8.03
N CYS A 161 -6.89 -7.52 -8.73
CA CYS A 161 -7.61 -6.35 -9.24
C CYS A 161 -7.67 -6.32 -10.77
N SER A 162 -8.80 -5.84 -11.29
CA SER A 162 -9.05 -5.65 -12.72
C SER A 162 -8.79 -4.20 -13.16
N SER A 163 -8.66 -4.01 -14.48
CA SER A 163 -8.60 -2.66 -15.09
C SER A 163 -9.83 -1.82 -14.73
N GLN A 164 -11.01 -2.43 -14.64
CA GLN A 164 -12.25 -1.73 -14.29
C GLN A 164 -12.21 -1.19 -12.84
N ASN A 165 -11.62 -1.93 -11.92
CA ASN A 165 -11.52 -1.50 -10.52
C ASN A 165 -10.72 -0.20 -10.42
N ILE A 166 -9.50 -0.16 -10.98
CA ILE A 166 -8.65 1.03 -10.90
C ILE A 166 -9.19 2.22 -11.72
N LEU A 167 -9.76 1.98 -12.90
CA LEU A 167 -10.39 3.03 -13.69
C LEU A 167 -11.51 3.72 -12.93
N ASN A 168 -12.34 2.95 -12.20
CA ASN A 168 -13.39 3.52 -11.36
C ASN A 168 -12.80 4.46 -10.29
N THR A 169 -11.71 4.07 -9.64
CA THR A 169 -10.99 4.90 -8.65
C THR A 169 -10.43 6.19 -9.26
N LEU A 170 -9.81 6.11 -10.44
CA LEU A 170 -9.25 7.27 -11.13
C LEU A 170 -10.34 8.27 -11.53
N ILE A 171 -11.40 7.79 -12.18
CA ILE A 171 -12.52 8.63 -12.65
C ILE A 171 -13.17 9.37 -11.48
N TRP A 172 -13.43 8.65 -10.39
CA TRP A 172 -14.02 9.22 -9.19
C TRP A 172 -13.09 10.26 -8.53
N SER A 173 -11.81 9.93 -8.35
CA SER A 173 -10.85 10.80 -7.64
C SER A 173 -10.62 12.14 -8.34
N LYS A 174 -10.79 12.21 -9.68
CA LYS A 174 -10.68 13.44 -10.44
C LYS A 174 -11.59 14.55 -9.92
N GLN A 175 -12.79 14.20 -9.43
CA GLN A 175 -13.76 15.18 -8.92
C GLN A 175 -13.24 15.95 -7.70
N TYR A 176 -12.34 15.35 -6.92
CA TYR A 176 -11.70 15.97 -5.76
C TYR A 176 -10.36 16.61 -6.08
N LEU A 177 -9.56 15.93 -6.89
CA LEU A 177 -8.16 16.30 -7.12
C LEU A 177 -7.97 17.29 -8.27
N ASN A 178 -8.95 17.37 -9.18
CA ASN A 178 -8.97 18.32 -10.31
C ASN A 178 -7.61 18.45 -11.01
N TRP A 179 -7.13 17.32 -11.56
CA TRP A 179 -5.84 17.23 -12.24
C TRP A 179 -5.74 18.17 -13.43
N ASN A 180 -4.59 18.78 -13.64
CA ASN A 180 -4.29 19.62 -14.77
C ASN A 180 -2.89 19.35 -15.34
N LYS A 181 -2.61 19.92 -16.53
CA LYS A 181 -1.37 19.68 -17.30
C LYS A 181 -0.08 20.14 -16.59
N THR A 182 -0.18 20.99 -15.57
CA THR A 182 0.98 21.48 -14.81
C THR A 182 1.27 20.64 -13.57
N ASP A 183 0.46 19.61 -13.31
CA ASP A 183 0.68 18.70 -12.19
C ASP A 183 1.88 17.80 -12.41
N VAL A 184 2.57 17.46 -11.31
CA VAL A 184 3.60 16.44 -11.22
C VAL A 184 3.30 15.62 -9.97
N MET A 185 3.09 14.32 -10.13
CA MET A 185 2.83 13.40 -9.04
C MET A 185 4.14 12.92 -8.43
N GLY A 186 4.32 13.09 -7.12
CA GLY A 186 5.47 12.56 -6.38
C GLY A 186 5.18 11.17 -5.83
N CYS A 187 5.88 10.16 -6.32
CA CYS A 187 5.79 8.78 -5.85
C CYS A 187 6.83 8.54 -4.76
N VAL A 188 6.37 8.36 -3.53
CA VAL A 188 7.21 8.12 -2.35
C VAL A 188 7.08 6.71 -1.79
N THR A 189 6.08 5.97 -2.25
CA THR A 189 5.79 4.60 -1.82
C THR A 189 6.39 3.60 -2.81
N GLN A 190 6.78 2.42 -2.34
CA GLN A 190 7.29 1.37 -3.22
C GLN A 190 6.17 0.78 -4.09
N PHE A 191 6.47 0.38 -5.34
CA PHE A 191 5.48 -0.17 -6.28
C PHE A 191 4.83 -1.49 -5.83
N SER A 192 5.31 -2.10 -4.77
CA SER A 192 4.67 -3.24 -4.11
C SER A 192 3.51 -2.88 -3.17
N PHE A 193 3.18 -1.58 -3.04
CA PHE A 193 2.04 -1.07 -2.25
C PHE A 193 1.06 -0.33 -3.17
N ASP A 194 -0.22 -0.42 -2.85
CA ASP A 194 -1.33 0.10 -3.65
C ASP A 194 -1.30 1.63 -3.84
N ILE A 195 -0.83 2.41 -2.85
CA ILE A 195 -0.68 3.87 -2.96
C ILE A 195 0.14 4.25 -4.20
N SER A 196 1.27 3.58 -4.43
CA SER A 196 2.12 3.87 -5.61
C SER A 196 1.46 3.48 -6.93
N LEU A 197 0.54 2.51 -6.90
CA LEU A 197 -0.24 2.16 -8.08
C LEU A 197 -1.26 3.25 -8.42
N PHE A 198 -1.81 3.96 -7.43
CA PHE A 198 -2.60 5.17 -7.69
C PHE A 198 -1.77 6.22 -8.43
N ASP A 199 -0.53 6.47 -7.98
CA ASP A 199 0.38 7.43 -8.61
C ASP A 199 0.71 7.01 -10.06
N PHE A 200 1.08 5.74 -10.24
CA PHE A 200 1.40 5.14 -11.54
C PHE A 200 0.23 5.21 -12.52
N PHE A 201 -0.97 4.80 -12.12
CA PHE A 201 -2.13 4.85 -13.00
C PHE A 201 -2.65 6.28 -13.24
N THR A 202 -2.42 7.20 -12.31
CA THR A 202 -2.66 8.65 -12.52
C THR A 202 -1.76 9.18 -13.64
N MET A 203 -0.48 8.81 -13.65
CA MET A 203 0.45 9.13 -14.74
C MET A 203 -0.08 8.62 -16.08
N LEU A 204 -0.42 7.35 -16.16
CA LEU A 204 -0.88 6.74 -17.43
C LEU A 204 -2.19 7.35 -17.91
N TYR A 205 -3.18 7.46 -17.04
CA TYR A 205 -4.55 7.84 -17.44
C TYR A 205 -4.69 9.33 -17.72
N TYR A 206 -4.12 10.18 -16.85
CA TYR A 206 -4.22 11.65 -16.98
C TYR A 206 -3.03 12.31 -17.66
N ASP A 207 -2.03 11.54 -18.08
CA ASP A 207 -0.81 12.06 -18.72
C ASP A 207 -0.06 13.08 -17.83
N ILE A 208 -0.05 12.80 -16.51
CA ILE A 208 0.60 13.62 -15.49
C ILE A 208 1.98 13.03 -15.18
N PRO A 209 3.08 13.79 -15.31
CA PRO A 209 4.40 13.28 -14.99
C PRO A 209 4.51 12.72 -13.58
N LEU A 210 5.17 11.57 -13.45
CA LEU A 210 5.50 10.91 -12.19
C LEU A 210 6.95 11.20 -11.81
N ALA A 211 7.18 11.68 -10.60
CA ALA A 211 8.51 11.84 -10.04
C ALA A 211 8.73 10.79 -8.93
N ILE A 212 9.61 9.84 -9.14
CA ILE A 212 9.99 8.83 -8.14
C ILE A 212 11.00 9.47 -7.19
N LEU A 213 10.59 9.65 -5.92
CA LEU A 213 11.43 10.24 -4.89
C LEU A 213 12.18 9.13 -4.14
N ASP A 214 13.47 9.27 -4.02
CA ASP A 214 14.35 8.34 -3.32
C ASP A 214 14.70 8.85 -1.93
N ASN A 215 15.25 7.98 -1.05
CA ASN A 215 15.71 8.33 0.31
C ASN A 215 14.69 9.15 1.14
N THR A 216 13.42 8.77 1.06
CA THR A 216 12.31 9.50 1.69
C THR A 216 12.28 9.45 3.23
N SER A 217 13.25 8.81 3.86
CA SER A 217 13.47 8.82 5.31
C SER A 217 14.20 10.09 5.80
N ASN A 218 14.89 10.82 4.89
CA ASN A 218 15.51 12.10 5.16
C ASN A 218 14.61 13.24 4.65
N ALA A 219 14.12 14.07 5.55
CA ALA A 219 13.20 15.14 5.21
C ALA A 219 13.84 16.25 4.35
N ASP A 220 15.11 16.58 4.58
CA ASP A 220 15.82 17.58 3.80
C ASP A 220 16.05 17.11 2.36
N ASP A 221 16.56 15.89 2.15
CA ASP A 221 16.76 15.29 0.83
C ASP A 221 15.42 15.17 0.07
N THR A 222 14.36 14.81 0.79
CA THR A 222 13.03 14.68 0.19
C THR A 222 12.51 16.03 -0.30
N LEU A 223 12.66 17.12 0.47
CA LEU A 223 12.23 18.46 0.06
C LEU A 223 13.06 19.00 -1.12
N GLU A 224 14.34 18.68 -1.19
CA GLU A 224 15.18 19.03 -2.35
C GLU A 224 14.68 18.34 -3.62
N GLN A 225 14.34 17.05 -3.55
CA GLN A 225 13.76 16.32 -4.69
C GLN A 225 12.37 16.85 -5.07
N ILE A 226 11.49 17.15 -4.09
CA ILE A 226 10.19 17.78 -4.33
C ILE A 226 10.36 19.09 -5.12
N SER A 227 11.33 19.92 -4.73
CA SER A 227 11.65 21.17 -5.41
C SER A 227 12.25 20.93 -6.81
N LYS A 228 13.28 20.09 -6.91
CA LYS A 228 13.98 19.73 -8.16
C LYS A 228 13.03 19.20 -9.22
N PHE A 229 12.16 18.29 -8.86
CA PHE A 229 11.21 17.67 -9.79
C PHE A 229 9.93 18.49 -9.98
N LYS A 230 9.78 19.62 -9.26
CA LYS A 230 8.60 20.50 -9.29
C LYS A 230 7.31 19.73 -8.94
N VAL A 231 7.38 18.85 -7.93
CA VAL A 231 6.26 18.03 -7.48
C VAL A 231 5.13 18.92 -6.99
N THR A 232 3.89 18.63 -7.44
CA THR A 232 2.69 19.39 -7.05
C THR A 232 1.75 18.61 -6.15
N SER A 233 1.81 17.28 -6.19
CA SER A 233 0.91 16.41 -5.44
C SER A 233 1.67 15.18 -4.94
N ILE A 234 1.40 14.79 -3.70
CA ILE A 234 1.98 13.56 -3.10
C ILE A 234 0.85 12.79 -2.43
N PHE A 235 0.76 11.50 -2.77
CA PHE A 235 -0.05 10.55 -2.02
C PHE A 235 0.86 9.67 -1.16
N SER A 236 0.64 9.68 0.15
CA SER A 236 1.41 8.87 1.08
C SER A 236 0.66 8.66 2.40
N VAL A 237 1.32 7.97 3.31
CA VAL A 237 0.83 7.79 4.68
C VAL A 237 1.06 9.04 5.53
N PRO A 238 0.24 9.31 6.56
CA PRO A 238 0.39 10.48 7.42
C PRO A 238 1.77 10.64 8.05
N ALA A 239 2.44 9.54 8.39
CA ALA A 239 3.79 9.55 8.95
C ALA A 239 4.81 10.23 8.03
N PHE A 240 4.67 10.06 6.71
CA PHE A 240 5.52 10.75 5.72
C PHE A 240 5.37 12.28 5.81
N PHE A 241 4.15 12.79 5.93
CA PHE A 241 3.91 14.24 6.03
C PHE A 241 4.27 14.81 7.40
N SER A 242 4.20 14.00 8.46
CA SER A 242 4.52 14.40 9.81
C SER A 242 6.00 14.76 9.99
N GLN A 243 6.91 14.16 9.22
CA GLN A 243 8.35 14.46 9.28
C GLN A 243 8.70 15.91 8.90
N PHE A 244 7.84 16.58 8.14
CA PHE A 244 8.04 17.96 7.70
C PHE A 244 7.43 19.01 8.64
N THR A 245 6.79 18.61 9.74
CA THR A 245 6.06 19.52 10.63
C THR A 245 6.98 20.18 11.67
N SER A 246 8.02 20.86 11.19
CA SER A 246 8.96 21.64 11.98
C SER A 246 9.14 23.02 11.37
N GLN A 247 9.37 24.04 12.20
CA GLN A 247 9.57 25.43 11.81
C GLN A 247 10.70 25.59 10.77
N LYS A 248 11.75 24.79 10.88
CA LYS A 248 12.89 24.80 9.95
C LYS A 248 12.53 24.50 8.49
N PHE A 249 11.41 23.78 8.26
CA PHE A 249 11.00 23.39 6.92
C PHE A 249 10.01 24.37 6.24
N ILE A 250 9.45 25.34 6.96
CA ILE A 250 8.41 26.25 6.43
C ILE A 250 8.91 26.96 5.16
N LYS A 251 10.09 27.59 5.20
CA LYS A 251 10.65 28.31 4.05
C LYS A 251 10.91 27.36 2.85
N LYS A 252 11.46 26.16 3.12
CA LYS A 252 11.73 25.16 2.07
C LYS A 252 10.43 24.70 1.40
N ILE A 253 9.41 24.36 2.17
CA ILE A 253 8.10 23.94 1.65
C ILE A 253 7.43 25.06 0.87
N ALA A 254 7.43 26.28 1.39
CA ALA A 254 6.84 27.45 0.72
C ALA A 254 7.48 27.75 -0.65
N GLY A 255 8.77 27.41 -0.82
CA GLY A 255 9.50 27.49 -2.09
C GLY A 255 9.19 26.38 -3.10
N THR A 256 8.46 25.34 -2.72
CA THR A 256 8.09 24.23 -3.62
C THR A 256 6.85 24.57 -4.46
N LYS A 257 6.53 23.69 -5.43
CA LYS A 257 5.26 23.73 -6.19
C LYS A 257 4.18 22.86 -5.58
N LEU A 258 4.38 22.31 -4.38
CA LEU A 258 3.43 21.44 -3.70
C LEU A 258 2.11 22.17 -3.43
N ARG A 259 0.99 21.56 -3.84
CA ARG A 259 -0.35 22.11 -3.68
C ARG A 259 -1.38 21.10 -3.19
N ARG A 260 -1.03 19.80 -3.16
CA ARG A 260 -1.90 18.74 -2.64
C ARG A 260 -1.12 17.75 -1.80
N ILE A 261 -1.64 17.50 -0.63
CA ILE A 261 -1.27 16.39 0.24
C ILE A 261 -2.46 15.43 0.26
N ILE A 262 -2.23 14.19 -0.15
CA ILE A 262 -3.23 13.12 -0.09
C ILE A 262 -2.72 12.13 0.94
N ALA A 263 -3.37 12.09 2.11
CA ALA A 263 -2.94 11.27 3.24
C ALA A 263 -3.90 10.12 3.47
N GLY A 264 -3.39 8.89 3.42
CA GLY A 264 -4.21 7.69 3.60
C GLY A 264 -3.46 6.56 4.29
N GLY A 265 -4.16 5.49 4.60
CA GLY A 265 -3.55 4.29 5.14
C GLY A 265 -3.36 4.27 6.66
N ASP A 266 -3.38 5.40 7.35
CA ASP A 266 -3.33 5.50 8.82
C ASP A 266 -3.99 6.81 9.29
N PHE A 267 -4.08 7.01 10.60
CA PHE A 267 -4.57 8.23 11.22
C PHE A 267 -3.59 9.39 11.05
N PHE A 268 -4.08 10.54 10.58
CA PHE A 268 -3.29 11.77 10.50
C PHE A 268 -3.48 12.59 11.77
N PRO A 269 -2.47 12.66 12.67
CA PRO A 269 -2.63 13.33 13.95
C PRO A 269 -2.97 14.81 13.80
N PRO A 270 -3.93 15.35 14.57
CA PRO A 270 -4.39 16.75 14.49
C PRO A 270 -3.26 17.77 14.62
N LYS A 271 -2.25 17.49 15.47
CA LYS A 271 -1.08 18.36 15.65
C LYS A 271 -0.36 18.62 14.31
N HIS A 272 -0.13 17.54 13.54
CA HIS A 272 0.58 17.64 12.26
C HIS A 272 -0.31 18.26 11.18
N THR A 273 -1.57 17.87 11.14
CA THR A 273 -2.53 18.44 10.19
C THR A 273 -2.73 19.95 10.41
N SER A 274 -2.84 20.39 11.68
CA SER A 274 -2.90 21.82 12.04
C SER A 274 -1.66 22.59 11.58
N PHE A 275 -0.48 22.01 11.71
CA PHE A 275 0.75 22.64 11.24
C PHE A 275 0.67 22.96 9.73
N TRP A 276 0.25 22.00 8.93
CA TRP A 276 0.11 22.16 7.49
C TRP A 276 -0.92 23.23 7.12
N LEU A 277 -2.11 23.19 7.74
CA LEU A 277 -3.18 24.17 7.45
C LEU A 277 -2.79 25.59 7.84
N LYS A 278 -2.17 25.78 9.00
CA LYS A 278 -1.80 27.11 9.51
C LYS A 278 -0.68 27.76 8.70
N ASN A 279 0.28 26.97 8.20
CA ASN A 279 1.47 27.52 7.54
C ASN A 279 1.36 27.58 6.01
N PHE A 280 0.41 26.84 5.39
CA PHE A 280 0.38 26.67 3.93
C PHE A 280 -1.05 26.71 3.37
N SER A 281 -1.62 27.93 3.27
CA SER A 281 -2.99 28.15 2.74
C SER A 281 -3.20 27.68 1.29
N LYS A 282 -2.11 27.58 0.50
CA LYS A 282 -2.16 27.11 -0.89
C LYS A 282 -2.10 25.58 -1.03
N ILE A 283 -1.83 24.84 0.06
CA ILE A 283 -1.77 23.38 0.04
C ILE A 283 -3.09 22.80 0.54
N SER A 284 -3.80 22.10 -0.34
CA SER A 284 -5.00 21.33 0.04
C SER A 284 -4.60 19.99 0.64
N ILE A 285 -5.22 19.63 1.75
CA ILE A 285 -4.97 18.36 2.46
C ILE A 285 -6.21 17.49 2.35
N TYR A 286 -6.01 16.27 1.89
CA TYR A 286 -7.06 15.27 1.75
C TYR A 286 -6.78 14.07 2.65
N ASN A 287 -7.75 13.72 3.50
CA ASN A 287 -7.77 12.46 4.22
C ASN A 287 -8.50 11.43 3.37
N VAL A 288 -7.83 10.34 3.00
CA VAL A 288 -8.41 9.31 2.14
C VAL A 288 -8.40 7.96 2.83
N TRP A 289 -9.41 7.16 2.51
CA TRP A 289 -9.54 5.81 3.04
C TRP A 289 -9.96 4.85 1.94
N GLY A 290 -9.43 3.64 2.03
CA GLY A 290 -9.77 2.50 1.21
C GLY A 290 -8.84 1.33 1.51
N PRO A 291 -9.35 0.10 1.53
CA PRO A 291 -8.52 -1.10 1.55
C PRO A 291 -8.03 -1.47 0.15
N THR A 292 -6.95 -2.22 0.08
CA THR A 292 -6.38 -2.76 -1.18
C THR A 292 -7.41 -3.57 -1.95
N GLU A 293 -8.27 -4.29 -1.25
CA GLU A 293 -9.35 -5.12 -1.79
C GLU A 293 -10.47 -4.32 -2.49
N THR A 294 -10.41 -2.99 -2.38
CA THR A 294 -11.39 -2.09 -3.03
C THR A 294 -10.73 -1.00 -3.86
N SER A 295 -9.53 -1.31 -4.39
CA SER A 295 -8.80 -0.49 -5.34
C SER A 295 -8.36 0.86 -4.79
N ILE A 296 -7.64 0.81 -3.64
CA ILE A 296 -6.82 1.87 -3.06
C ILE A 296 -7.61 2.94 -2.29
N VAL A 297 -8.51 3.67 -2.94
CA VAL A 297 -9.22 4.81 -2.35
C VAL A 297 -10.71 4.74 -2.64
N ASN A 298 -11.53 4.75 -1.59
CA ASN A 298 -12.99 4.71 -1.68
C ASN A 298 -13.66 5.99 -1.19
N THR A 299 -13.03 6.70 -0.26
CA THR A 299 -13.54 7.98 0.23
C THR A 299 -12.42 8.99 0.31
N MET A 300 -12.79 10.28 0.21
CA MET A 300 -11.86 11.41 0.27
C MET A 300 -12.53 12.57 0.99
N HIS A 301 -11.86 13.14 1.98
CA HIS A 301 -12.29 14.30 2.73
C HIS A 301 -11.24 15.42 2.65
N LYS A 302 -11.61 16.58 2.14
CA LYS A 302 -10.73 17.75 2.20
C LYS A 302 -10.74 18.28 3.62
N ILE A 303 -9.60 18.24 4.29
CA ILE A 303 -9.46 18.70 5.67
C ILE A 303 -9.43 20.24 5.68
N THR A 304 -10.21 20.83 6.59
CA THR A 304 -10.32 22.28 6.78
C THR A 304 -10.16 22.63 8.27
N GLU A 305 -9.99 23.90 8.58
CA GLU A 305 -9.91 24.34 9.99
C GLU A 305 -11.17 23.99 10.79
N SER A 306 -12.34 23.94 10.15
CA SER A 306 -13.58 23.56 10.81
C SER A 306 -13.60 22.11 11.32
N ASP A 307 -12.74 21.25 10.79
CA ASP A 307 -12.61 19.86 11.25
C ASP A 307 -12.01 19.82 12.67
N PHE A 308 -11.09 20.73 13.01
CA PHE A 308 -10.44 20.75 14.33
C PHE A 308 -11.37 21.25 15.45
N GLY A 309 -12.30 22.16 15.15
CA GLY A 309 -13.30 22.62 16.13
C GLY A 309 -14.25 21.50 16.61
N LYS A 310 -14.31 20.39 15.87
CA LYS A 310 -15.16 19.22 16.16
C LYS A 310 -14.38 18.04 16.74
N ILE A 311 -13.05 18.02 16.62
CA ILE A 311 -12.21 16.92 17.08
C ILE A 311 -11.97 17.09 18.58
N LYS A 312 -12.73 16.35 19.38
CA LYS A 312 -12.43 16.14 20.79
C LYS A 312 -11.20 15.21 20.89
N ARG A 313 -10.51 15.30 22.03
CA ARG A 313 -9.32 14.47 22.28
C ARG A 313 -9.65 12.98 22.09
N GLY A 314 -9.14 12.34 21.04
CA GLY A 314 -9.39 10.94 20.69
C GLY A 314 -10.28 10.70 19.46
N ASP A 315 -10.96 11.72 18.93
CA ASP A 315 -11.77 11.57 17.72
C ASP A 315 -10.90 11.60 16.46
N TYR A 316 -11.27 10.78 15.48
CA TYR A 316 -10.62 10.75 14.18
C TYR A 316 -11.21 11.80 13.23
N THR A 317 -10.39 12.30 12.29
CA THR A 317 -10.88 13.11 11.17
C THR A 317 -11.81 12.26 10.29
N SER A 318 -12.85 12.89 9.72
CA SER A 318 -13.71 12.22 8.74
C SER A 318 -12.89 11.60 7.61
N ILE A 319 -13.29 10.43 7.16
CA ILE A 319 -12.78 9.81 5.92
C ILE A 319 -13.54 10.26 4.68
N GLY A 320 -14.60 11.07 4.83
CA GLY A 320 -15.43 11.58 3.74
C GLY A 320 -16.80 10.93 3.67
N LYS A 321 -17.43 11.09 2.49
CA LYS A 321 -18.80 10.62 2.23
C LYS A 321 -18.80 9.48 1.23
N SER A 322 -19.85 8.66 1.26
CA SER A 322 -20.17 7.72 0.19
C SER A 322 -20.43 8.47 -1.12
N HIS A 323 -20.04 7.89 -2.23
CA HIS A 323 -20.22 8.44 -3.57
C HIS A 323 -20.88 7.41 -4.49
N PRO A 324 -21.75 7.80 -5.46
CA PRO A 324 -22.39 6.85 -6.36
C PRO A 324 -21.46 5.91 -7.13
N LEU A 325 -20.24 6.38 -7.50
CA LEU A 325 -19.20 5.56 -8.13
C LEU A 325 -18.44 4.69 -7.13
N MET A 326 -18.44 5.07 -5.84
CA MET A 326 -17.71 4.41 -4.74
C MET A 326 -18.67 4.26 -3.54
N PRO A 327 -19.74 3.46 -3.66
CA PRO A 327 -20.72 3.36 -2.59
C PRO A 327 -20.14 2.73 -1.34
N LEU A 328 -20.43 3.36 -0.19
CA LEU A 328 -20.01 2.93 1.13
C LEU A 328 -21.22 2.91 2.05
N VAL A 329 -21.42 1.80 2.76
CA VAL A 329 -22.47 1.64 3.75
C VAL A 329 -21.91 1.14 5.08
N LEU A 330 -22.69 1.29 6.15
CA LEU A 330 -22.45 0.67 7.45
C LEU A 330 -23.40 -0.51 7.60
N CYS A 331 -22.85 -1.66 8.01
CA CYS A 331 -23.66 -2.86 8.26
C CYS A 331 -23.49 -3.35 9.70
N ASN A 332 -24.55 -3.90 10.25
CA ASN A 332 -24.52 -4.64 11.50
C ASN A 332 -24.02 -6.08 11.28
N THR A 333 -23.97 -6.88 12.34
CA THR A 333 -23.49 -8.28 12.29
C THR A 333 -24.37 -9.20 11.42
N LYS A 334 -25.63 -8.81 11.13
CA LYS A 334 -26.53 -9.52 10.24
C LYS A 334 -26.47 -9.05 8.79
N ASN A 335 -25.53 -8.16 8.44
CA ASN A 335 -25.40 -7.48 7.15
C ASN A 335 -26.56 -6.54 6.79
N GLU A 336 -27.33 -6.07 7.76
CA GLU A 336 -28.36 -5.07 7.56
C GLU A 336 -27.74 -3.66 7.60
N VAL A 337 -28.22 -2.76 6.73
CA VAL A 337 -27.68 -1.38 6.63
C VAL A 337 -28.10 -0.56 7.85
N ILE A 338 -27.12 0.02 8.52
CA ILE A 338 -27.31 0.96 9.61
C ILE A 338 -27.57 2.37 9.02
N THR A 339 -28.73 2.92 9.28
CA THR A 339 -29.12 4.27 8.84
C THR A 339 -29.03 5.31 9.95
N LYS A 340 -29.09 4.89 11.23
CA LYS A 340 -29.07 5.79 12.39
C LYS A 340 -27.71 6.47 12.55
N PRO A 341 -27.66 7.81 12.66
CA PRO A 341 -26.41 8.52 12.89
C PRO A 341 -25.73 8.12 14.19
N LYS A 342 -24.39 8.03 14.17
CA LYS A 342 -23.51 7.65 15.28
C LYS A 342 -23.62 6.18 15.75
N GLU A 343 -24.49 5.38 15.17
CA GLU A 343 -24.49 3.94 15.41
C GLU A 343 -23.27 3.31 14.73
N ILE A 344 -22.59 2.41 15.47
CA ILE A 344 -21.35 1.78 15.01
C ILE A 344 -21.69 0.51 14.23
N GLY A 345 -21.09 0.38 13.05
CA GLY A 345 -21.13 -0.82 12.21
C GLY A 345 -19.85 -1.06 11.44
N GLU A 346 -19.80 -2.16 10.72
CA GLU A 346 -18.70 -2.46 9.80
C GLU A 346 -18.89 -1.66 8.50
N LEU A 347 -17.79 -1.03 8.03
CA LEU A 347 -17.79 -0.38 6.72
C LEU A 347 -17.77 -1.44 5.62
N VAL A 348 -18.72 -1.35 4.70
CA VAL A 348 -18.84 -2.23 3.55
C VAL A 348 -18.79 -1.41 2.27
N VAL A 349 -17.83 -1.72 1.40
CA VAL A 349 -17.67 -1.07 0.09
C VAL A 349 -18.43 -1.86 -0.96
N LEU A 350 -19.13 -1.14 -1.85
CA LEU A 350 -19.95 -1.74 -2.89
C LEU A 350 -19.49 -1.33 -4.30
N GLY A 351 -19.77 -2.18 -5.28
CA GLY A 351 -19.72 -1.82 -6.69
C GLY A 351 -18.37 -2.06 -7.37
N LYS A 352 -18.07 -1.27 -8.40
CA LYS A 352 -17.02 -1.54 -9.40
C LYS A 352 -15.59 -1.43 -8.86
N SER A 353 -15.37 -0.83 -7.69
CA SER A 353 -14.05 -0.77 -7.05
C SER A 353 -13.70 -2.04 -6.28
N VAL A 354 -14.69 -2.86 -5.95
CA VAL A 354 -14.46 -4.14 -5.27
C VAL A 354 -13.66 -5.06 -6.16
N SER A 355 -12.52 -5.54 -5.67
CA SER A 355 -11.60 -6.41 -6.41
C SER A 355 -12.22 -7.77 -6.72
N VAL A 356 -11.54 -8.56 -7.55
CA VAL A 356 -12.06 -9.86 -7.99
C VAL A 356 -12.10 -10.89 -6.86
N GLY A 357 -11.22 -10.73 -5.86
CA GLY A 357 -11.11 -11.63 -4.72
C GLY A 357 -9.65 -11.89 -4.35
N TYR A 358 -9.45 -12.88 -3.51
CA TYR A 358 -8.11 -13.34 -3.14
C TYR A 358 -7.65 -14.45 -4.09
N PHE A 359 -6.47 -14.31 -4.64
CA PHE A 359 -5.86 -15.25 -5.57
C PHE A 359 -5.63 -16.60 -4.89
N ASN A 360 -6.12 -17.68 -5.50
CA ASN A 360 -6.04 -19.06 -4.99
C ASN A 360 -6.54 -19.25 -3.55
N ASP A 361 -7.48 -18.38 -3.08
CA ASP A 361 -8.08 -18.51 -1.75
C ASP A 361 -9.60 -18.28 -1.80
N PRO A 362 -10.39 -19.24 -2.34
CA PRO A 362 -11.83 -19.11 -2.44
C PRO A 362 -12.51 -19.03 -1.06
N ASN A 363 -11.98 -19.71 -0.04
CA ASN A 363 -12.55 -19.70 1.31
C ASN A 363 -12.49 -18.32 1.96
N GLU A 364 -11.35 -17.64 1.89
CA GLU A 364 -11.23 -16.26 2.39
C GLU A 364 -11.99 -15.28 1.52
N THR A 365 -12.06 -15.52 0.21
CA THR A 365 -12.88 -14.70 -0.69
C THR A 365 -14.35 -14.77 -0.26
N GLN A 366 -14.94 -15.95 -0.06
CA GLN A 366 -16.32 -16.10 0.36
C GLN A 366 -16.64 -15.46 1.72
N LYS A 367 -15.68 -15.39 2.65
CA LYS A 367 -15.88 -14.74 3.96
C LYS A 367 -16.00 -13.21 3.86
N LYS A 368 -15.33 -12.60 2.92
CA LYS A 368 -15.19 -11.14 2.83
C LYS A 368 -15.94 -10.52 1.65
N TYR A 369 -16.07 -11.26 0.53
CA TYR A 369 -16.72 -10.80 -0.68
C TYR A 369 -18.09 -11.45 -0.82
N PHE A 370 -19.09 -10.67 -1.19
CA PHE A 370 -20.48 -11.12 -1.35
C PHE A 370 -21.23 -10.23 -2.35
N ILE A 371 -22.46 -10.58 -2.66
CA ILE A 371 -23.34 -9.72 -3.46
C ILE A 371 -24.30 -9.02 -2.50
N PHE A 372 -24.35 -7.70 -2.58
CA PHE A 372 -25.25 -6.86 -1.83
C PHE A 372 -26.05 -5.97 -2.78
N ASP A 373 -27.37 -6.09 -2.76
CA ASP A 373 -28.27 -5.36 -3.66
C ASP A 373 -27.83 -5.44 -5.14
N GLY A 374 -27.53 -6.68 -5.61
CA GLY A 374 -27.06 -6.94 -6.98
C GLY A 374 -25.67 -6.43 -7.34
N ARG A 375 -24.88 -5.94 -6.36
CA ARG A 375 -23.57 -5.37 -6.57
C ARG A 375 -22.50 -6.17 -5.82
N PRO A 376 -21.27 -6.30 -6.37
CA PRO A 376 -20.13 -6.79 -5.61
C PRO A 376 -19.94 -5.96 -4.34
N ALA A 377 -19.68 -6.63 -3.22
CA ALA A 377 -19.50 -6.03 -1.91
C ALA A 377 -18.30 -6.64 -1.19
N PHE A 378 -17.64 -5.81 -0.36
CA PHE A 378 -16.50 -6.23 0.43
C PHE A 378 -16.61 -5.78 1.90
N LYS A 379 -16.49 -6.73 2.83
CA LYS A 379 -16.39 -6.50 4.28
C LYS A 379 -14.97 -6.06 4.64
N THR A 380 -14.81 -4.81 5.05
CA THR A 380 -13.47 -4.25 5.23
C THR A 380 -12.80 -4.64 6.54
N GLY A 381 -13.57 -5.03 7.54
CA GLY A 381 -13.10 -5.22 8.92
C GLY A 381 -12.95 -3.90 9.68
N ASP A 382 -13.07 -2.74 9.03
CA ASP A 382 -13.05 -1.44 9.70
C ASP A 382 -14.42 -1.15 10.30
N LEU A 383 -14.43 -0.76 11.58
CA LEU A 383 -15.62 -0.30 12.30
C LEU A 383 -15.69 1.22 12.27
N GLY A 384 -16.89 1.74 12.14
CA GLY A 384 -17.10 3.18 12.10
C GLY A 384 -18.55 3.58 12.30
N TYR A 385 -18.80 4.87 12.18
CA TYR A 385 -20.13 5.44 12.21
C TYR A 385 -20.29 6.54 11.16
N ARG A 386 -21.49 6.97 10.91
CA ARG A 386 -21.86 8.09 10.05
C ARG A 386 -22.47 9.23 10.89
N ASP A 387 -22.07 10.48 10.65
CA ASP A 387 -22.69 11.63 11.29
C ASP A 387 -24.00 12.05 10.57
N LYS A 388 -24.69 13.06 11.12
CA LYS A 388 -25.93 13.63 10.54
C LYS A 388 -25.72 14.24 9.14
N ASN A 389 -24.48 14.59 8.79
CA ASN A 389 -24.10 15.17 7.50
C ASN A 389 -23.59 14.11 6.50
N ASN A 390 -23.78 12.82 6.81
CA ASN A 390 -23.31 11.67 6.03
C ASN A 390 -21.78 11.57 5.89
N ASN A 391 -21.01 12.16 6.80
CA ASN A 391 -19.58 11.91 6.87
C ASN A 391 -19.30 10.64 7.66
N PHE A 392 -18.40 9.80 7.16
CA PHE A 392 -17.97 8.57 7.81
C PHE A 392 -16.73 8.80 8.68
N TYR A 393 -16.67 8.07 9.79
CA TYR A 393 -15.58 8.10 10.76
C TYR A 393 -15.22 6.67 11.14
N ILE A 394 -13.92 6.37 11.24
CA ILE A 394 -13.42 5.07 11.69
C ILE A 394 -13.23 5.11 13.20
N THR A 395 -13.67 4.07 13.90
CA THR A 395 -13.51 3.92 15.35
C THR A 395 -12.57 2.79 15.74
N GLY A 396 -12.33 1.84 14.84
CA GLY A 396 -11.45 0.69 15.10
C GLY A 396 -11.56 -0.39 14.03
N ARG A 397 -11.20 -1.61 14.42
CA ARG A 397 -11.31 -2.81 13.58
C ARG A 397 -11.89 -3.97 14.38
N ASN A 398 -12.56 -4.88 13.68
CA ASN A 398 -13.09 -6.13 14.25
C ASN A 398 -12.15 -7.34 14.07
N ASP A 399 -10.91 -7.12 13.56
CA ASP A 399 -9.91 -8.15 13.31
C ASP A 399 -8.54 -7.80 13.95
N ASN A 400 -7.56 -8.69 13.81
CA ASN A 400 -6.19 -8.51 14.35
C ASN A 400 -5.26 -7.74 13.39
N ILE A 401 -5.81 -7.04 12.41
CA ILE A 401 -5.04 -6.22 11.49
C ILE A 401 -4.82 -4.84 12.12
N VAL A 402 -3.59 -4.38 12.09
CA VAL A 402 -3.20 -3.05 12.57
C VAL A 402 -2.49 -2.27 11.47
N LYS A 403 -2.56 -0.94 11.55
CA LYS A 403 -1.79 -0.06 10.67
C LYS A 403 -0.72 0.64 11.50
N ILE A 404 0.54 0.47 11.10
CA ILE A 404 1.71 1.08 11.74
C ILE A 404 2.55 1.72 10.63
N HIS A 405 2.72 3.03 10.69
CA HIS A 405 3.38 3.82 9.64
C HIS A 405 2.83 3.56 8.23
N GLY A 406 1.52 3.27 8.14
CA GLY A 406 0.82 2.94 6.91
C GLY A 406 0.95 1.50 6.43
N TYR A 407 1.81 0.70 7.04
CA TYR A 407 1.88 -0.72 6.74
C TYR A 407 0.72 -1.47 7.40
N ARG A 408 0.00 -2.26 6.60
CA ARG A 408 -1.02 -3.17 7.09
C ARG A 408 -0.35 -4.44 7.61
N ILE A 409 -0.45 -4.70 8.89
CA ILE A 409 0.19 -5.81 9.58
C ILE A 409 -0.90 -6.66 10.23
N ASP A 410 -0.92 -7.94 9.90
CA ASP A 410 -1.70 -8.92 10.64
C ASP A 410 -0.86 -9.42 11.83
N LEU A 411 -1.32 -9.14 13.04
CA LEU A 411 -0.61 -9.55 14.26
C LEU A 411 -0.48 -11.07 14.35
N ASN A 412 -1.45 -11.82 13.80
CA ASN A 412 -1.39 -13.28 13.79
C ASN A 412 -0.24 -13.82 12.92
N GLU A 413 0.08 -13.15 11.80
CA GLU A 413 1.23 -13.55 10.97
C GLU A 413 2.54 -13.41 11.75
N VAL A 414 2.68 -12.34 12.51
CA VAL A 414 3.87 -12.10 13.34
C VAL A 414 3.92 -13.07 14.53
N GLU A 415 2.79 -13.26 15.22
CA GLU A 415 2.67 -14.24 16.33
C GLU A 415 3.05 -15.65 15.87
N LYS A 416 2.49 -16.09 14.74
CA LYS A 416 2.78 -17.40 14.18
C LYS A 416 4.26 -17.55 13.79
N THR A 417 4.87 -16.52 13.22
CA THR A 417 6.29 -16.56 12.85
C THR A 417 7.18 -16.67 14.10
N ILE A 418 6.84 -15.96 15.18
CA ILE A 418 7.59 -16.04 16.44
C ILE A 418 7.38 -17.40 17.11
N SER A 419 6.16 -17.94 17.14
CA SER A 419 5.84 -19.22 17.79
C SER A 419 6.55 -20.43 17.15
N HIS A 420 6.97 -20.32 15.87
CA HIS A 420 7.75 -21.37 15.20
C HIS A 420 9.26 -21.26 15.45
N LEU A 421 9.72 -20.29 16.21
CA LEU A 421 11.13 -20.19 16.58
C LEU A 421 11.45 -21.23 17.68
N PRO A 422 12.65 -21.85 17.66
CA PRO A 422 13.06 -22.81 18.70
C PRO A 422 12.97 -22.21 20.10
N ASN A 423 12.56 -23.00 21.07
CA ASN A 423 12.42 -22.68 22.48
C ASN A 423 11.34 -21.64 22.82
N VAL A 424 10.46 -21.29 21.90
CA VAL A 424 9.29 -20.43 22.16
C VAL A 424 8.09 -21.32 22.47
N TYR A 425 7.59 -21.23 23.71
CA TYR A 425 6.38 -21.95 24.13
C TYR A 425 5.10 -21.19 23.72
N ALA A 426 5.07 -19.88 23.98
CA ALA A 426 3.95 -19.03 23.63
C ALA A 426 4.43 -17.61 23.28
N THR A 427 3.64 -16.89 22.53
CA THR A 427 3.93 -15.49 22.19
C THR A 427 2.65 -14.67 22.08
N SER A 428 2.74 -13.39 22.37
CA SER A 428 1.68 -12.41 22.13
C SER A 428 2.25 -11.16 21.51
N VAL A 429 1.73 -10.79 20.31
CA VAL A 429 2.10 -9.57 19.61
C VAL A 429 1.03 -8.50 19.82
N LEU A 430 1.50 -7.29 20.15
CA LEU A 430 0.63 -6.19 20.51
C LEU A 430 1.16 -4.86 19.97
N VAL A 431 0.29 -3.86 19.89
CA VAL A 431 0.65 -2.50 19.51
C VAL A 431 0.77 -1.64 20.74
N HIS A 432 1.95 -1.11 20.98
CA HIS A 432 2.15 -0.06 21.98
C HIS A 432 1.97 1.31 21.35
N LYS A 433 1.15 2.17 21.98
CA LYS A 433 0.96 3.57 21.61
C LYS A 433 1.70 4.47 22.58
N HIS A 434 2.63 5.25 22.08
CA HIS A 434 3.30 6.28 22.85
C HIS A 434 2.40 7.52 23.02
N SER A 435 2.72 8.39 23.97
CA SER A 435 1.99 9.63 24.27
C SER A 435 1.87 10.58 23.06
N ASN A 436 2.82 10.53 22.13
CA ASN A 436 2.85 11.30 20.88
C ASN A 436 2.09 10.65 19.71
N SER A 437 1.24 9.64 19.99
CA SER A 437 0.49 8.85 18.99
C SER A 437 1.35 7.95 18.09
N HIS A 438 2.66 7.85 18.37
CA HIS A 438 3.53 6.90 17.69
C HIS A 438 3.18 5.47 18.10
N LYS A 439 3.06 4.56 17.11
CA LYS A 439 2.74 3.16 17.34
C LYS A 439 3.96 2.29 17.08
N GLU A 440 4.19 1.31 17.94
CA GLU A 440 5.24 0.30 17.78
C GLU A 440 4.68 -1.10 17.94
N LEU A 441 5.27 -2.05 17.22
CA LEU A 441 5.00 -3.45 17.40
C LEU A 441 5.90 -4.00 18.52
N TRP A 442 5.28 -4.58 19.55
CA TRP A 442 5.94 -5.26 20.66
C TRP A 442 5.55 -6.73 20.68
N ALA A 443 6.43 -7.59 21.17
CA ALA A 443 6.10 -8.99 21.40
C ALA A 443 6.56 -9.45 22.77
N ALA A 444 5.68 -10.15 23.47
CA ALA A 444 5.99 -10.95 24.66
C ALA A 444 6.24 -12.40 24.23
N ILE A 445 7.22 -13.04 24.83
CA ILE A 445 7.63 -14.42 24.55
C ILE A 445 7.73 -15.17 25.87
N GLU A 446 7.06 -16.33 25.95
CA GLU A 446 7.22 -17.32 26.97
C GLU A 446 8.12 -18.45 26.43
N LEU A 447 9.12 -18.87 27.19
CA LEU A 447 10.07 -19.89 26.78
C LEU A 447 9.66 -21.29 27.26
N GLU A 448 10.03 -22.33 26.51
CA GLU A 448 9.77 -23.73 26.88
C GLU A 448 10.47 -24.15 28.20
N LYS A 449 11.68 -23.58 28.42
CA LYS A 449 12.43 -23.79 29.67
C LYS A 449 12.99 -22.46 30.17
N THR A 450 12.84 -22.17 31.46
CA THR A 450 13.29 -20.95 32.11
C THR A 450 14.80 -20.73 32.05
N GLU A 451 15.59 -21.79 31.89
CA GLU A 451 17.06 -21.77 31.82
C GLU A 451 17.64 -21.50 30.41
N SER A 452 16.79 -21.49 29.36
CA SER A 452 17.28 -21.21 28.01
C SER A 452 17.59 -19.72 27.88
N LYS A 453 18.87 -19.36 27.81
CA LYS A 453 19.32 -17.99 27.48
C LYS A 453 18.93 -17.67 26.04
N LEU A 454 17.75 -17.12 25.87
CA LEU A 454 17.30 -16.66 24.57
C LEU A 454 17.96 -15.32 24.23
N ASN A 455 18.79 -15.31 23.23
CA ASN A 455 19.42 -14.07 22.79
C ASN A 455 18.44 -13.29 21.89
N ILE A 456 17.85 -12.22 22.44
CA ILE A 456 16.90 -11.32 21.72
C ILE A 456 17.47 -10.86 20.37
N PHE A 457 18.77 -10.62 20.29
CA PHE A 457 19.43 -10.24 19.05
C PHE A 457 19.33 -11.35 17.99
N GLN A 458 19.56 -12.61 18.39
CA GLN A 458 19.43 -13.76 17.48
C GLN A 458 18.00 -13.96 17.00
N ILE A 459 17.00 -13.75 17.89
CA ILE A 459 15.57 -13.79 17.51
C ILE A 459 15.30 -12.71 16.46
N LYS A 460 15.68 -11.45 16.71
CA LYS A 460 15.48 -10.37 15.75
C LYS A 460 16.16 -10.65 14.42
N LYS A 461 17.36 -11.24 14.43
CA LYS A 461 18.07 -11.66 13.21
C LYS A 461 17.27 -12.71 12.44
N LYS A 462 16.73 -13.73 13.12
CA LYS A 462 15.87 -14.76 12.51
C LYS A 462 14.58 -14.15 11.97
N LEU A 463 13.92 -13.28 12.72
CA LEU A 463 12.69 -12.61 12.28
C LEU A 463 12.92 -11.74 11.03
N ARG A 464 14.04 -11.01 10.95
CA ARG A 464 14.40 -10.21 9.76
C ARG A 464 14.69 -11.07 8.52
N ALA A 465 15.04 -12.34 8.70
CA ALA A 465 15.19 -13.28 7.58
C ALA A 465 13.84 -13.82 7.07
N LEU A 466 12.78 -13.74 7.88
CA LEU A 466 11.47 -14.33 7.60
C LEU A 466 10.40 -13.26 7.28
N LEU A 467 10.45 -12.13 7.97
CA LEU A 467 9.45 -11.06 7.89
C LEU A 467 10.05 -9.78 7.28
N PRO A 468 9.24 -8.98 6.57
CA PRO A 468 9.62 -7.62 6.22
C PRO A 468 9.97 -6.80 7.46
N ASN A 469 10.90 -5.87 7.34
CA ASN A 469 11.39 -5.08 8.49
C ASN A 469 10.27 -4.36 9.28
N TYR A 470 9.23 -3.90 8.59
CA TYR A 470 8.07 -3.23 9.23
C TYR A 470 7.18 -4.16 10.07
N MET A 471 7.32 -5.49 9.90
CA MET A 471 6.60 -6.51 10.69
C MET A 471 7.43 -7.05 11.86
N VAL A 472 8.73 -6.73 11.92
CA VAL A 472 9.60 -7.17 13.02
C VAL A 472 9.31 -6.32 14.26
N PRO A 473 8.95 -6.93 15.42
CA PRO A 473 8.69 -6.19 16.64
C PRO A 473 9.88 -5.31 17.05
N LYS A 474 9.60 -4.06 17.38
CA LYS A 474 10.60 -3.10 17.84
C LYS A 474 11.22 -3.54 19.16
N ARG A 475 10.37 -4.04 20.08
CA ARG A 475 10.78 -4.59 21.36
C ARG A 475 10.28 -6.02 21.53
N LEU A 476 11.13 -6.86 22.10
CA LEU A 476 10.84 -8.24 22.48
C LEU A 476 11.06 -8.37 23.97
N PHE A 477 10.08 -8.92 24.68
CA PHE A 477 10.10 -9.12 26.12
C PHE A 477 9.97 -10.61 26.43
N VAL A 478 10.89 -11.16 27.20
CA VAL A 478 10.74 -12.50 27.75
C VAL A 478 9.98 -12.37 29.07
N ILE A 479 8.86 -13.07 29.16
CA ILE A 479 8.01 -13.06 30.36
C ILE A 479 7.82 -14.49 30.86
N PRO A 480 7.65 -14.69 32.17
CA PRO A 480 7.54 -16.04 32.74
C PRO A 480 6.37 -16.85 32.20
N LYS A 481 5.23 -16.19 31.97
CA LYS A 481 4.01 -16.81 31.45
C LYS A 481 3.16 -15.80 30.69
N ILE A 482 2.66 -16.21 29.52
CA ILE A 482 1.70 -15.40 28.75
C ILE A 482 0.31 -15.48 29.46
N PRO A 483 -0.25 -14.33 29.91
CA PRO A 483 -1.57 -14.30 30.51
C PRO A 483 -2.68 -14.74 29.53
N LEU A 484 -3.59 -15.57 30.04
CA LEU A 484 -4.78 -15.99 29.32
C LEU A 484 -6.05 -15.39 29.93
N THR A 485 -7.08 -15.21 29.12
CA THR A 485 -8.44 -14.93 29.60
C THR A 485 -9.06 -16.17 30.27
N PRO A 486 -10.17 -16.05 31.02
CA PRO A 486 -10.88 -17.21 31.60
C PRO A 486 -11.26 -18.26 30.54
N ASN A 487 -11.44 -17.86 29.30
CA ASN A 487 -11.80 -18.76 28.20
C ASN A 487 -10.56 -19.32 27.44
N GLY A 488 -9.35 -19.23 28.04
CA GLY A 488 -8.12 -19.78 27.48
C GLY A 488 -7.52 -18.99 26.29
N LYS A 489 -8.02 -17.80 25.98
CA LYS A 489 -7.46 -16.94 24.90
C LYS A 489 -6.39 -16.01 25.46
N LEU A 490 -5.46 -15.57 24.59
CA LEU A 490 -4.43 -14.58 24.94
C LEU A 490 -5.05 -13.28 25.48
N ASP A 491 -4.63 -12.84 26.67
CA ASP A 491 -5.07 -11.58 27.28
C ASP A 491 -4.05 -10.47 26.99
N LYS A 492 -4.17 -9.88 25.80
CA LYS A 492 -3.24 -8.82 25.33
C LYS A 492 -3.18 -7.61 26.27
N LYS A 493 -4.27 -7.31 26.99
CA LYS A 493 -4.29 -6.20 27.96
C LYS A 493 -3.42 -6.51 29.17
N LYS A 494 -3.55 -7.72 29.74
CA LYS A 494 -2.71 -8.14 30.87
C LYS A 494 -1.25 -8.27 30.47
N VAL A 495 -0.95 -8.76 29.26
CA VAL A 495 0.42 -8.79 28.71
C VAL A 495 1.01 -7.40 28.67
N LEU A 496 0.29 -6.41 28.11
CA LEU A 496 0.76 -5.03 28.02
C LEU A 496 0.99 -4.43 29.42
N ASN A 497 0.04 -4.60 30.33
CA ASN A 497 0.17 -4.10 31.70
C ASN A 497 1.40 -4.71 32.41
N TYR A 498 1.60 -6.01 32.28
CA TYR A 498 2.77 -6.70 32.86
C TYR A 498 4.09 -6.11 32.33
N ILE A 499 4.19 -5.90 31.00
CA ILE A 499 5.38 -5.31 30.38
C ILE A 499 5.61 -3.89 30.91
N CYS A 500 4.57 -3.06 30.95
CA CYS A 500 4.70 -1.66 31.39
C CYS A 500 5.05 -1.54 32.88
N GLN A 501 4.59 -2.47 33.72
CA GLN A 501 4.84 -2.42 35.15
C GLN A 501 6.19 -3.03 35.58
N ASN A 502 6.71 -4.01 34.82
CA ASN A 502 7.85 -4.81 35.29
C ASN A 502 9.09 -4.72 34.39
N LEU A 503 8.98 -4.20 33.16
CA LEU A 503 10.04 -4.30 32.16
C LEU A 503 10.36 -2.97 31.45
N ILE A 504 9.67 -1.88 31.78
CA ILE A 504 9.88 -0.51 31.32
C ILE A 504 9.96 0.42 32.51
#